data_c1c7d667e6cb10482a6db4f6a5ae7818
#
_entry.id   c1c7d667e6cb10482a6db4f6a5ae7818
#
_cell.length_a   1.000
_cell.length_b   1.000
_cell.length_c   1.000
_cell.angle_alpha   90.00
_cell.angle_beta   90.00
_cell.angle_gamma   90.00
#
_symmetry.space_group_name_H-M   'P 1'
#
loop_
_entity.id
_entity.type
_entity.pdbx_description
1 polymer ?
#
loop_
_entity_poly.entity_id
_entity_poly.type
_entity_poly.pdbx_seq_one_letter_code
_entity_poly.pdbx_strand_id
1 'polypeptide(L)'
;MIHPVRVAHRGASGSGLAPENTLAAFERAIQLGVDAVEIDVRATRDGVVVVMHDPTIDRTTNQEGPVDERTFSQLREADAGGWFGPGFAGERIPTLQEVFDLVRHRAVAVVEIKADWLAERVLKVAHDVDVVDQIVIQSFSPETVRRINAVDPSVPTAFLLGNLPTSPARMRARRVAREVLAVGANILNVWHAALTPPFFEEMRKRGVSVWTWTVDEEAVMRDVIQMGVHGVITNHPDRLNRVLEELENEGAILVPMGRRQRLKPSRWHRRRQIRKVSRRRRPG
;
A
#
# COMPACT_ATOMS: atom_id res chain seq x y z
N MET A 1 -5.55 -13.24 18.93
CA MET A 1 -5.22 -11.99 18.21
C MET A 1 -5.74 -12.07 16.79
N ILE A 2 -6.02 -10.94 16.15
CA ILE A 2 -6.46 -10.88 14.74
C ILE A 2 -5.21 -10.91 13.85
N HIS A 3 -5.30 -11.58 12.71
CA HIS A 3 -4.24 -11.59 11.69
C HIS A 3 -4.08 -10.17 11.09
N PRO A 4 -2.89 -9.55 11.11
CA PRO A 4 -2.70 -8.23 10.51
C PRO A 4 -2.77 -8.27 8.99
N VAL A 5 -3.10 -7.16 8.36
CA VAL A 5 -2.96 -6.95 6.91
C VAL A 5 -1.47 -7.03 6.55
N ARG A 6 -1.12 -7.89 5.59
CA ARG A 6 0.25 -8.05 5.09
C ARG A 6 0.46 -7.13 3.91
N VAL A 7 1.32 -6.14 4.07
CA VAL A 7 1.58 -5.14 3.05
C VAL A 7 3.02 -5.25 2.56
N ALA A 8 3.19 -5.48 1.26
CA ALA A 8 4.51 -5.51 0.63
C ALA A 8 4.96 -4.09 0.27
N HIS A 9 5.98 -3.57 0.97
CA HIS A 9 6.54 -2.24 0.80
C HIS A 9 7.24 -2.10 -0.55
N ARG A 10 6.72 -1.24 -1.44
CA ARG A 10 7.22 -1.09 -2.82
C ARG A 10 7.20 -2.40 -3.60
N GLY A 11 6.23 -3.27 -3.30
CA GLY A 11 6.23 -4.67 -3.72
C GLY A 11 7.07 -5.57 -2.82
N ALA A 12 7.42 -6.77 -3.27
CA ALA A 12 8.35 -7.68 -2.58
C ALA A 12 9.80 -7.22 -2.85
N SER A 13 10.22 -6.12 -2.19
CA SER A 13 11.42 -5.35 -2.51
C SER A 13 12.66 -5.74 -1.70
N GLY A 14 12.54 -6.72 -0.81
CA GLY A 14 13.64 -7.19 0.01
C GLY A 14 14.76 -7.86 -0.78
N SER A 15 15.95 -7.92 -0.17
CA SER A 15 17.12 -8.55 -0.79
C SER A 15 16.80 -9.98 -1.26
N GLY A 16 17.13 -10.28 -2.51
CA GLY A 16 16.88 -11.57 -3.14
C GLY A 16 15.44 -11.77 -3.66
N LEU A 17 14.57 -10.77 -3.60
CA LEU A 17 13.19 -10.85 -4.10
C LEU A 17 13.04 -10.16 -5.46
N ALA A 18 12.85 -8.83 -5.49
CA ALA A 18 12.70 -8.06 -6.73
C ALA A 18 13.04 -6.57 -6.52
N PRO A 19 13.34 -5.81 -7.59
CA PRO A 19 13.62 -4.38 -7.49
C PRO A 19 12.39 -3.59 -7.09
N GLU A 20 12.53 -2.70 -6.09
CA GLU A 20 11.44 -1.88 -5.55
C GLU A 20 10.69 -1.10 -6.64
N ASN A 21 9.36 -0.92 -6.44
CA ASN A 21 8.51 -0.10 -7.29
C ASN A 21 8.51 -0.49 -8.79
N THR A 22 8.74 -1.79 -9.09
CA THR A 22 8.61 -2.36 -10.44
C THR A 22 7.42 -3.33 -10.53
N LEU A 23 6.96 -3.61 -11.76
CA LEU A 23 5.90 -4.61 -11.97
C LEU A 23 6.34 -6.00 -11.48
N ALA A 24 7.61 -6.35 -11.62
CA ALA A 24 8.18 -7.59 -11.10
C ALA A 24 8.05 -7.70 -9.57
N ALA A 25 8.31 -6.61 -8.83
CA ALA A 25 8.16 -6.59 -7.37
C ALA A 25 6.70 -6.76 -6.92
N PHE A 26 5.76 -6.11 -7.61
CA PHE A 26 4.33 -6.23 -7.31
C PHE A 26 3.80 -7.62 -7.66
N GLU A 27 4.15 -8.17 -8.81
CA GLU A 27 3.77 -9.54 -9.19
C GLU A 27 4.35 -10.56 -8.18
N ARG A 28 5.61 -10.39 -7.78
CA ARG A 28 6.23 -11.25 -6.77
C ARG A 28 5.50 -11.18 -5.41
N ALA A 29 5.10 -9.98 -4.98
CA ALA A 29 4.31 -9.80 -3.76
C ALA A 29 2.97 -10.55 -3.81
N ILE A 30 2.25 -10.44 -4.95
CA ILE A 30 0.98 -11.12 -5.17
C ILE A 30 1.16 -12.64 -5.15
N GLN A 31 2.24 -13.16 -5.77
CA GLN A 31 2.58 -14.60 -5.73
C GLN A 31 2.84 -15.11 -4.32
N LEU A 32 3.42 -14.27 -3.44
CA LEU A 32 3.61 -14.55 -2.02
C LEU A 32 2.30 -14.46 -1.22
N GLY A 33 1.19 -14.08 -1.84
CA GLY A 33 -0.14 -14.06 -1.26
C GLY A 33 -0.35 -12.94 -0.24
N VAL A 34 0.27 -11.77 -0.44
CA VAL A 34 0.02 -10.59 0.41
C VAL A 34 -1.41 -10.09 0.25
N ASP A 35 -1.88 -9.32 1.25
CA ASP A 35 -3.21 -8.71 1.20
C ASP A 35 -3.17 -7.37 0.45
N ALA A 36 -2.02 -6.66 0.50
CA ALA A 36 -1.84 -5.37 -0.15
C ALA A 36 -0.40 -5.19 -0.65
N VAL A 37 -0.23 -4.33 -1.65
CA VAL A 37 1.07 -3.80 -2.09
C VAL A 37 1.12 -2.30 -1.84
N GLU A 38 2.24 -1.83 -1.34
CA GLU A 38 2.48 -0.41 -1.13
C GLU A 38 3.27 0.15 -2.31
N ILE A 39 2.95 1.40 -2.71
CA ILE A 39 3.34 2.02 -3.98
C ILE A 39 3.64 3.49 -3.73
N ASP A 40 4.82 3.96 -4.12
CA ASP A 40 5.18 5.38 -4.07
C ASP A 40 4.88 6.08 -5.39
N VAL A 41 4.21 7.24 -5.39
CA VAL A 41 3.89 7.93 -6.64
C VAL A 41 4.46 9.33 -6.73
N ARG A 42 4.93 9.66 -7.93
CA ARG A 42 5.38 10.97 -8.37
C ARG A 42 4.78 11.29 -9.74
N ALA A 43 5.05 12.48 -10.27
CA ALA A 43 4.69 12.81 -11.63
C ALA A 43 5.89 13.26 -12.44
N THR A 44 5.82 12.94 -13.72
CA THR A 44 6.73 13.40 -14.75
C THR A 44 6.46 14.86 -15.12
N ARG A 45 7.35 15.48 -15.89
CA ARG A 45 7.19 16.85 -16.43
C ARG A 45 5.91 17.00 -17.27
N ASP A 46 5.54 15.98 -18.03
CA ASP A 46 4.32 15.94 -18.84
C ASP A 46 3.09 15.44 -18.07
N GLY A 47 3.20 15.27 -16.74
CA GLY A 47 2.10 15.05 -15.82
C GLY A 47 1.61 13.61 -15.71
N VAL A 48 2.34 12.63 -16.24
CA VAL A 48 2.04 11.21 -16.05
C VAL A 48 2.39 10.80 -14.62
N VAL A 49 1.48 10.10 -13.93
CA VAL A 49 1.74 9.56 -12.58
C VAL A 49 2.54 8.27 -12.73
N VAL A 50 3.77 8.28 -12.22
CA VAL A 50 4.72 7.17 -12.25
C VAL A 50 5.03 6.65 -10.85
N VAL A 51 5.51 5.41 -10.78
CA VAL A 51 5.83 4.76 -9.52
C VAL A 51 7.33 4.87 -9.25
N MET A 52 7.66 5.72 -8.26
CA MET A 52 9.04 6.02 -7.86
C MET A 52 9.07 6.60 -6.45
N HIS A 53 9.96 6.11 -5.61
CA HIS A 53 10.11 6.63 -4.25
C HIS A 53 10.87 7.95 -4.21
N ASP A 54 12.09 7.97 -4.76
CA ASP A 54 12.99 9.12 -4.67
C ASP A 54 12.57 10.26 -5.64
N PRO A 55 12.93 11.51 -5.38
CA PRO A 55 12.69 12.60 -6.31
C PRO A 55 13.53 12.48 -7.59
N THR A 56 14.60 11.70 -7.56
CA THR A 56 15.49 11.40 -8.69
C THR A 56 15.50 9.91 -9.01
N ILE A 57 15.95 9.53 -10.20
CA ILE A 57 15.99 8.13 -10.65
C ILE A 57 17.33 7.43 -10.37
N ASP A 58 18.31 8.11 -9.77
CA ASP A 58 19.73 7.72 -9.70
C ASP A 58 19.94 6.39 -8.96
N ARG A 59 19.22 6.16 -7.85
CA ARG A 59 19.46 5.01 -6.98
C ARG A 59 18.93 3.70 -7.56
N THR A 60 17.84 3.75 -8.29
CA THR A 60 17.10 2.56 -8.72
C THR A 60 17.03 2.40 -10.23
N THR A 61 17.83 3.18 -10.98
CA THR A 61 17.94 3.01 -12.42
C THR A 61 19.39 3.18 -12.90
N ASN A 62 19.61 2.93 -14.19
CA ASN A 62 20.88 3.18 -14.88
C ASN A 62 21.02 4.61 -15.43
N GLN A 63 20.12 5.53 -15.04
CA GLN A 63 20.14 6.94 -15.44
C GLN A 63 20.08 7.82 -14.19
N GLU A 64 20.33 9.14 -14.34
CA GLU A 64 20.38 10.11 -13.25
C GLU A 64 19.45 11.30 -13.54
N GLY A 65 19.01 11.99 -12.50
CA GLY A 65 18.28 13.25 -12.55
C GLY A 65 16.83 13.18 -12.06
N PRO A 66 16.19 14.36 -11.93
CA PRO A 66 14.85 14.48 -11.32
C PRO A 66 13.74 13.85 -12.18
N VAL A 67 12.76 13.25 -11.50
CA VAL A 67 11.58 12.65 -12.14
C VAL A 67 10.72 13.72 -12.82
N ASP A 68 10.52 14.87 -12.17
CA ASP A 68 9.64 15.96 -12.63
C ASP A 68 10.26 16.84 -13.75
N GLU A 69 11.54 16.66 -14.04
CA GLU A 69 12.20 17.31 -15.19
C GLU A 69 12.16 16.46 -16.48
N ARG A 70 11.72 15.21 -16.39
CA ARG A 70 11.67 14.27 -17.52
C ARG A 70 10.24 13.99 -17.97
N THR A 71 10.06 13.79 -19.27
CA THR A 71 8.81 13.23 -19.80
C THR A 71 8.70 11.74 -19.47
N PHE A 72 7.50 11.20 -19.51
CA PHE A 72 7.31 9.76 -19.32
C PHE A 72 8.10 8.94 -20.35
N SER A 73 8.13 9.37 -21.62
CA SER A 73 8.90 8.65 -22.64
C SER A 73 10.39 8.57 -22.31
N GLN A 74 10.97 9.65 -21.76
CA GLN A 74 12.37 9.67 -21.30
C GLN A 74 12.61 8.75 -20.10
N LEU A 75 11.70 8.75 -19.12
CA LEU A 75 11.79 7.85 -17.96
C LEU A 75 11.66 6.38 -18.36
N ARG A 76 10.87 6.10 -19.38
CA ARG A 76 10.62 4.74 -19.86
C ARG A 76 11.84 4.09 -20.52
N GLU A 77 12.85 4.87 -20.90
CA GLU A 77 14.12 4.37 -21.43
C GLU A 77 15.05 3.84 -20.32
N ALA A 78 14.87 4.28 -19.07
CA ALA A 78 15.68 3.85 -17.95
C ALA A 78 15.45 2.38 -17.60
N ASP A 79 16.52 1.67 -17.26
CA ASP A 79 16.46 0.31 -16.69
C ASP A 79 16.33 0.43 -15.16
N ALA A 80 15.17 0.03 -14.65
CA ALA A 80 14.84 0.10 -13.22
C ALA A 80 15.08 -1.22 -12.48
N GLY A 81 15.67 -2.23 -13.11
CA GLY A 81 15.88 -3.55 -12.51
C GLY A 81 17.33 -4.02 -12.45
N GLY A 82 18.16 -3.59 -13.42
CA GLY A 82 19.55 -4.07 -13.55
C GLY A 82 20.43 -3.80 -12.31
N TRP A 83 20.16 -2.72 -11.56
CA TRP A 83 20.84 -2.40 -10.30
C TRP A 83 20.59 -3.45 -9.20
N PHE A 84 19.44 -4.10 -9.22
CA PHE A 84 19.07 -5.13 -8.23
C PHE A 84 19.69 -6.49 -8.57
N GLY A 85 19.78 -6.80 -9.87
CA GLY A 85 20.40 -8.02 -10.35
C GLY A 85 20.14 -8.29 -11.83
N PRO A 86 21.00 -9.09 -12.49
CA PRO A 86 20.92 -9.30 -13.94
C PRO A 86 19.62 -9.95 -14.42
N GLY A 87 18.95 -10.71 -13.56
CA GLY A 87 17.65 -11.32 -13.88
C GLY A 87 16.50 -10.32 -14.01
N PHE A 88 16.70 -9.06 -13.61
CA PHE A 88 15.72 -7.98 -13.70
C PHE A 88 16.14 -6.88 -14.67
N ALA A 89 17.24 -7.07 -15.40
CA ALA A 89 17.67 -6.12 -16.40
C ALA A 89 16.55 -5.92 -17.44
N GLY A 90 16.25 -4.65 -17.74
CA GLY A 90 15.18 -4.29 -18.66
C GLY A 90 13.82 -4.00 -18.00
N GLU A 91 13.67 -4.19 -16.65
CA GLU A 91 12.50 -3.64 -15.93
C GLU A 91 12.41 -2.13 -16.16
N ARG A 92 11.18 -1.61 -16.19
CA ARG A 92 10.92 -0.21 -16.47
C ARG A 92 10.21 0.47 -15.29
N ILE A 93 10.38 1.79 -15.18
CA ILE A 93 9.57 2.59 -14.25
C ILE A 93 8.11 2.49 -14.70
N PRO A 94 7.18 1.92 -13.89
CA PRO A 94 5.81 1.77 -14.30
C PRO A 94 5.01 3.06 -14.08
N THR A 95 3.93 3.21 -14.82
CA THR A 95 2.86 4.15 -14.49
C THR A 95 2.00 3.60 -13.36
N LEU A 96 1.32 4.48 -12.63
CA LEU A 96 0.33 4.06 -11.64
C LEU A 96 -0.79 3.23 -12.27
N GLN A 97 -1.20 3.56 -13.50
CA GLN A 97 -2.20 2.79 -14.23
C GLN A 97 -1.75 1.34 -14.47
N GLU A 98 -0.52 1.12 -14.93
CA GLU A 98 0.02 -0.23 -15.16
C GLU A 98 0.03 -1.05 -13.86
N VAL A 99 0.35 -0.41 -12.72
CA VAL A 99 0.31 -1.10 -11.42
C VAL A 99 -1.13 -1.40 -11.01
N PHE A 100 -2.07 -0.47 -11.18
CA PHE A 100 -3.49 -0.72 -10.87
C PHE A 100 -4.07 -1.85 -11.73
N ASP A 101 -3.75 -1.89 -13.03
CA ASP A 101 -4.16 -2.99 -13.90
C ASP A 101 -3.60 -4.35 -13.45
N LEU A 102 -2.36 -4.37 -12.96
CA LEU A 102 -1.71 -5.58 -12.42
C LEU A 102 -2.38 -6.07 -11.13
N VAL A 103 -2.69 -5.17 -10.19
CA VAL A 103 -3.18 -5.55 -8.85
C VAL A 103 -4.70 -5.72 -8.79
N ARG A 104 -5.42 -5.23 -9.78
CA ARG A 104 -6.89 -5.27 -9.83
C ARG A 104 -7.43 -6.68 -9.58
N HIS A 105 -8.32 -6.80 -8.57
CA HIS A 105 -8.92 -8.05 -8.08
C HIS A 105 -7.92 -9.08 -7.52
N ARG A 106 -6.66 -8.67 -7.27
CA ARG A 106 -5.61 -9.55 -6.75
C ARG A 106 -5.07 -9.09 -5.39
N ALA A 107 -4.92 -7.78 -5.19
CA ALA A 107 -4.46 -7.18 -3.93
C ALA A 107 -5.01 -5.76 -3.78
N VAL A 108 -4.99 -5.21 -2.58
CA VAL A 108 -5.25 -3.79 -2.34
C VAL A 108 -3.98 -2.98 -2.68
N ALA A 109 -4.15 -1.82 -3.32
CA ALA A 109 -3.06 -0.88 -3.55
C ALA A 109 -3.02 0.18 -2.44
N VAL A 110 -1.91 0.27 -1.70
CA VAL A 110 -1.66 1.31 -0.69
C VAL A 110 -0.74 2.34 -1.34
N VAL A 111 -1.29 3.49 -1.76
CA VAL A 111 -0.58 4.47 -2.59
C VAL A 111 -0.08 5.62 -1.73
N GLU A 112 1.25 5.76 -1.62
CA GLU A 112 1.86 6.93 -0.98
C GLU A 112 2.01 8.08 -1.96
N ILE A 113 1.30 9.18 -1.69
CA ILE A 113 1.39 10.41 -2.47
C ILE A 113 2.49 11.30 -1.89
N LYS A 114 3.54 11.56 -2.70
CA LYS A 114 4.71 12.34 -2.30
C LYS A 114 4.54 13.86 -2.44
N ALA A 115 3.50 14.33 -3.15
CA ALA A 115 3.22 15.76 -3.35
C ALA A 115 1.71 16.04 -3.37
N ASP A 116 1.27 17.06 -2.64
CA ASP A 116 -0.15 17.34 -2.39
C ASP A 116 -0.97 17.54 -3.68
N TRP A 117 -0.38 18.15 -4.70
CA TRP A 117 -1.03 18.41 -5.98
C TRP A 117 -1.30 17.17 -6.82
N LEU A 118 -0.77 16.00 -6.42
CA LEU A 118 -1.03 14.72 -7.10
C LEU A 118 -2.34 14.05 -6.66
N ALA A 119 -2.96 14.50 -5.58
CA ALA A 119 -4.12 13.84 -4.98
C ALA A 119 -5.23 13.57 -6.00
N GLU A 120 -5.68 14.61 -6.69
CA GLU A 120 -6.77 14.50 -7.67
C GLU A 120 -6.37 13.66 -8.91
N ARG A 121 -5.08 13.71 -9.29
CA ARG A 121 -4.58 12.91 -10.43
C ARG A 121 -4.56 11.42 -10.09
N VAL A 122 -4.14 11.06 -8.88
CA VAL A 122 -4.14 9.67 -8.40
C VAL A 122 -5.58 9.14 -8.34
N LEU A 123 -6.52 9.90 -7.78
CA LEU A 123 -7.94 9.54 -7.76
C LEU A 123 -8.49 9.38 -9.18
N LYS A 124 -8.15 10.31 -10.09
CA LYS A 124 -8.58 10.19 -11.48
C LYS A 124 -8.11 8.89 -12.11
N VAL A 125 -6.84 8.51 -11.96
CA VAL A 125 -6.32 7.24 -12.48
C VAL A 125 -7.08 6.05 -11.87
N ALA A 126 -7.36 6.08 -10.55
CA ALA A 126 -8.11 5.01 -9.88
C ALA A 126 -9.55 4.88 -10.39
N HIS A 127 -10.23 5.99 -10.67
CA HIS A 127 -11.56 5.98 -11.27
C HIS A 127 -11.54 5.50 -12.72
N ASP A 128 -10.57 5.95 -13.53
CA ASP A 128 -10.47 5.58 -14.94
C ASP A 128 -10.29 4.06 -15.13
N VAL A 129 -9.62 3.37 -14.19
CA VAL A 129 -9.40 1.91 -14.24
C VAL A 129 -10.34 1.10 -13.33
N ASP A 130 -11.31 1.75 -12.67
CA ASP A 130 -12.32 1.11 -11.81
C ASP A 130 -11.73 0.28 -10.66
N VAL A 131 -10.80 0.91 -9.87
CA VAL A 131 -10.15 0.27 -8.70
C VAL A 131 -10.32 1.05 -7.39
N VAL A 132 -11.18 2.05 -7.35
CA VAL A 132 -11.39 2.93 -6.18
C VAL A 132 -11.74 2.14 -4.90
N ASP A 133 -12.46 1.05 -5.01
CA ASP A 133 -12.81 0.16 -3.90
C ASP A 133 -11.66 -0.77 -3.45
N GLN A 134 -10.50 -0.72 -4.13
CA GLN A 134 -9.33 -1.56 -3.89
C GLN A 134 -8.07 -0.74 -3.56
N ILE A 135 -8.23 0.53 -3.21
CA ILE A 135 -7.10 1.40 -2.86
C ILE A 135 -7.20 1.92 -1.42
N VAL A 136 -6.05 2.23 -0.84
CA VAL A 136 -5.87 3.05 0.35
C VAL A 136 -4.86 4.12 -0.02
N ILE A 137 -5.17 5.39 0.24
CA ILE A 137 -4.22 6.47 0.01
C ILE A 137 -3.51 6.82 1.30
N GLN A 138 -2.18 6.94 1.26
CA GLN A 138 -1.39 7.37 2.39
C GLN A 138 -0.49 8.56 2.06
N SER A 139 -0.21 9.40 3.06
CA SER A 139 0.78 10.49 2.95
C SER A 139 1.28 10.95 4.31
N PHE A 140 2.50 11.49 4.32
CA PHE A 140 3.03 12.29 5.44
C PHE A 140 2.41 13.69 5.50
N SER A 141 1.84 14.17 4.39
CA SER A 141 1.17 15.46 4.33
C SER A 141 -0.28 15.36 4.82
N PRO A 142 -0.62 16.09 5.90
CA PRO A 142 -2.01 16.17 6.33
C PRO A 142 -2.92 16.84 5.29
N GLU A 143 -2.36 17.68 4.42
CA GLU A 143 -3.10 18.33 3.34
C GLU A 143 -3.51 17.34 2.26
N THR A 144 -2.61 16.44 1.82
CA THR A 144 -2.95 15.36 0.89
C THR A 144 -4.12 14.52 1.42
N VAL A 145 -4.07 14.10 2.70
CA VAL A 145 -5.14 13.30 3.32
C VAL A 145 -6.47 14.05 3.31
N ARG A 146 -6.47 15.35 3.67
CA ARG A 146 -7.69 16.17 3.62
C ARG A 146 -8.24 16.33 2.20
N ARG A 147 -7.37 16.52 1.20
CA ARG A 147 -7.78 16.64 -0.21
C ARG A 147 -8.47 15.39 -0.71
N ILE A 148 -7.87 14.21 -0.44
CA ILE A 148 -8.51 12.93 -0.80
C ILE A 148 -9.88 12.81 -0.17
N ASN A 149 -10.00 13.04 1.15
CA ASN A 149 -11.27 12.94 1.86
C ASN A 149 -12.31 13.99 1.38
N ALA A 150 -11.86 15.14 0.89
CA ALA A 150 -12.76 16.18 0.35
C ALA A 150 -13.27 15.83 -1.05
N VAL A 151 -12.46 15.18 -1.89
CA VAL A 151 -12.80 14.81 -3.27
C VAL A 151 -13.60 13.50 -3.29
N ASP A 152 -13.13 12.48 -2.58
CA ASP A 152 -13.80 11.18 -2.50
C ASP A 152 -13.70 10.58 -1.08
N PRO A 153 -14.69 10.83 -0.21
CA PRO A 153 -14.70 10.32 1.16
C PRO A 153 -14.90 8.81 1.25
N SER A 154 -15.18 8.12 0.15
CA SER A 154 -15.29 6.66 0.11
C SER A 154 -13.93 5.96 0.09
N VAL A 155 -12.87 6.66 -0.29
CA VAL A 155 -11.49 6.15 -0.34
C VAL A 155 -10.88 6.14 1.05
N PRO A 156 -10.50 4.99 1.61
CA PRO A 156 -9.82 4.94 2.89
C PRO A 156 -8.46 5.65 2.83
N THR A 157 -8.16 6.42 3.90
CA THR A 157 -6.90 7.16 3.99
C THR A 157 -6.08 6.76 5.20
N ALA A 158 -4.76 6.79 5.06
CA ALA A 158 -3.79 6.58 6.11
C ALA A 158 -2.89 7.81 6.30
N PHE A 159 -2.71 8.22 7.55
CA PHE A 159 -1.76 9.28 7.89
C PHE A 159 -0.43 8.67 8.33
N LEU A 160 0.64 9.00 7.61
CA LEU A 160 2.01 8.51 7.87
C LEU A 160 2.70 9.36 8.93
N LEU A 161 3.33 8.70 9.92
CA LEU A 161 4.16 9.33 10.94
C LEU A 161 5.50 8.61 11.08
N GLY A 162 6.62 9.31 10.75
CA GLY A 162 7.97 8.81 10.98
C GLY A 162 8.40 8.92 12.44
N ASN A 163 8.23 10.09 13.02
CA ASN A 163 8.66 10.38 14.39
C ASN A 163 7.46 10.74 15.27
N LEU A 164 7.45 10.22 16.49
CA LEU A 164 6.47 10.65 17.48
C LEU A 164 7.00 11.82 18.31
N PRO A 165 6.15 12.78 18.69
CA PRO A 165 6.54 13.89 19.56
C PRO A 165 7.16 13.41 20.87
N THR A 166 8.21 14.09 21.36
CA THR A 166 8.82 13.84 22.68
C THR A 166 7.87 14.31 23.77
N SER A 167 7.05 13.40 24.32
CA SER A 167 6.13 13.66 25.41
C SER A 167 5.73 12.35 26.08
N PRO A 168 5.17 12.37 27.32
CA PRO A 168 4.67 11.15 27.94
C PRO A 168 3.69 10.38 27.03
N ALA A 169 3.78 9.06 26.98
CA ALA A 169 3.09 8.19 26.02
C ALA A 169 1.58 8.50 25.86
N ARG A 170 0.85 8.76 26.97
CA ARG A 170 -0.57 9.11 26.90
C ARG A 170 -0.85 10.47 26.26
N MET A 171 -0.01 11.49 26.54
CA MET A 171 -0.16 12.82 25.97
C MET A 171 0.16 12.78 24.45
N ARG A 172 1.21 12.07 24.09
CA ARG A 172 1.61 11.79 22.71
C ARG A 172 0.47 11.13 21.92
N ALA A 173 -0.06 10.04 22.48
CA ALA A 173 -1.17 9.31 21.88
C ALA A 173 -2.43 10.17 21.68
N ARG A 174 -2.77 11.02 22.65
CA ARG A 174 -3.90 11.95 22.52
C ARG A 174 -3.68 13.02 21.45
N ARG A 175 -2.45 13.52 21.33
CA ARG A 175 -2.10 14.49 20.30
C ARG A 175 -2.19 13.85 18.91
N VAL A 176 -1.54 12.71 18.71
CA VAL A 176 -1.56 11.98 17.43
C VAL A 176 -2.99 11.56 17.05
N ALA A 177 -3.77 11.05 17.99
CA ALA A 177 -5.16 10.69 17.70
C ALA A 177 -6.00 11.90 17.24
N ARG A 178 -5.78 13.09 17.83
CA ARG A 178 -6.45 14.31 17.36
C ARG A 178 -5.99 14.71 15.96
N GLU A 179 -4.71 14.56 15.65
CA GLU A 179 -4.18 14.84 14.31
C GLU A 179 -4.78 13.88 13.26
N VAL A 180 -4.81 12.57 13.55
CA VAL A 180 -5.43 11.55 12.68
C VAL A 180 -6.90 11.87 12.41
N LEU A 181 -7.67 12.18 13.48
CA LEU A 181 -9.09 12.53 13.35
C LEU A 181 -9.29 13.86 12.62
N ALA A 182 -8.42 14.86 12.86
CA ALA A 182 -8.53 16.18 12.23
C ALA A 182 -8.23 16.16 10.72
N VAL A 183 -7.46 15.20 10.25
CA VAL A 183 -7.24 15.00 8.81
C VAL A 183 -8.26 14.05 8.19
N GLY A 184 -9.10 13.39 9.00
CA GLY A 184 -10.10 12.43 8.55
C GLY A 184 -9.52 11.06 8.17
N ALA A 185 -8.30 10.71 8.63
CA ALA A 185 -7.69 9.45 8.28
C ALA A 185 -8.34 8.25 9.03
N ASN A 186 -8.49 7.13 8.35
CA ASN A 186 -9.00 5.88 8.90
C ASN A 186 -7.88 5.08 9.59
N ILE A 187 -6.63 5.27 9.14
CA ILE A 187 -5.45 4.50 9.55
C ILE A 187 -4.36 5.47 9.99
N LEU A 188 -3.70 5.14 11.10
CA LEU A 188 -2.40 5.68 11.48
C LEU A 188 -1.34 4.68 11.04
N ASN A 189 -0.44 5.11 10.15
CA ASN A 189 0.68 4.31 9.70
C ASN A 189 1.97 4.86 10.30
N VAL A 190 2.53 4.18 11.31
CA VAL A 190 3.60 4.71 12.16
C VAL A 190 4.89 3.88 12.03
N TRP A 191 6.05 4.56 12.05
CA TRP A 191 7.35 3.88 12.08
C TRP A 191 7.47 2.95 13.30
N HIS A 192 7.85 1.69 13.07
CA HIS A 192 7.83 0.64 14.09
C HIS A 192 8.64 0.97 15.34
N ALA A 193 9.82 1.62 15.18
CA ALA A 193 10.65 1.97 16.34
C ALA A 193 10.04 3.07 17.23
N ALA A 194 9.04 3.82 16.73
CA ALA A 194 8.28 4.78 17.52
C ALA A 194 7.06 4.15 18.22
N LEU A 195 6.65 2.95 17.81
CA LEU A 195 5.50 2.25 18.34
C LEU A 195 5.84 1.59 19.70
N THR A 196 5.03 1.89 20.71
CA THR A 196 5.16 1.26 22.04
C THR A 196 3.80 0.69 22.49
N PRO A 197 3.75 -0.37 23.32
CA PRO A 197 2.49 -0.93 23.79
C PRO A 197 1.55 0.09 24.44
N PRO A 198 1.99 1.03 25.29
CA PRO A 198 1.11 2.07 25.83
C PRO A 198 0.56 3.03 24.78
N PHE A 199 1.35 3.34 23.73
CA PHE A 199 0.90 4.19 22.63
C PHE A 199 -0.15 3.47 21.78
N PHE A 200 0.14 2.22 21.39
CA PHE A 200 -0.78 1.38 20.64
C PHE A 200 -2.12 1.23 21.34
N GLU A 201 -2.12 0.88 22.64
CA GLU A 201 -3.33 0.70 23.42
C GLU A 201 -4.19 1.98 23.50
N GLU A 202 -3.56 3.16 23.58
CA GLU A 202 -4.27 4.43 23.55
C GLU A 202 -4.88 4.73 22.17
N MET A 203 -4.24 4.32 21.06
CA MET A 203 -4.82 4.40 19.71
C MET A 203 -6.01 3.46 19.58
N ARG A 204 -5.84 2.19 19.98
CA ARG A 204 -6.87 1.16 19.97
C ARG A 204 -8.14 1.59 20.72
N LYS A 205 -8.00 2.18 21.93
CA LYS A 205 -9.12 2.71 22.71
C LYS A 205 -9.92 3.79 22.01
N ARG A 206 -9.34 4.45 21.01
CA ARG A 206 -9.97 5.52 20.20
C ARG A 206 -10.50 5.03 18.86
N GLY A 207 -10.43 3.72 18.61
CA GLY A 207 -10.86 3.14 17.35
C GLY A 207 -9.96 3.45 16.16
N VAL A 208 -8.72 3.92 16.40
CA VAL A 208 -7.76 4.19 15.34
C VAL A 208 -7.12 2.88 14.90
N SER A 209 -7.22 2.55 13.61
CA SER A 209 -6.47 1.44 13.01
C SER A 209 -5.00 1.81 12.96
N VAL A 210 -4.11 0.93 13.48
CA VAL A 210 -2.66 1.18 13.51
C VAL A 210 -1.95 0.18 12.62
N TRP A 211 -1.26 0.68 11.61
CA TRP A 211 -0.32 -0.06 10.79
C TRP A 211 1.10 0.39 11.11
N THR A 212 2.10 -0.42 10.75
CA THR A 212 3.49 -0.08 11.06
C THR A 212 4.44 -0.43 9.91
N TRP A 213 5.49 0.38 9.73
CA TRP A 213 6.47 0.34 8.63
C TRP A 213 7.87 0.70 9.11
N THR A 214 8.96 0.43 8.41
CA THR A 214 9.12 -0.74 7.56
C THR A 214 9.69 -1.83 8.47
N VAL A 215 9.04 -2.97 8.55
CA VAL A 215 9.38 -4.02 9.53
C VAL A 215 9.99 -5.20 8.77
N ASP A 216 11.31 -5.35 8.81
CA ASP A 216 12.04 -6.37 8.03
C ASP A 216 12.64 -7.49 8.86
N GLU A 217 12.84 -7.24 10.17
CA GLU A 217 13.41 -8.21 11.10
C GLU A 217 12.30 -9.09 11.70
N GLU A 218 12.46 -10.42 11.63
CA GLU A 218 11.45 -11.39 12.11
C GLU A 218 11.09 -11.22 13.58
N ALA A 219 12.10 -10.89 14.43
CA ALA A 219 11.86 -10.62 15.85
C ALA A 219 10.93 -9.39 16.04
N VAL A 220 11.16 -8.31 15.28
CA VAL A 220 10.32 -7.10 15.32
C VAL A 220 8.94 -7.39 14.74
N MET A 221 8.85 -8.19 13.65
CA MET A 221 7.56 -8.65 13.11
C MET A 221 6.75 -9.36 14.19
N ARG A 222 7.35 -10.31 14.90
CA ARG A 222 6.71 -11.06 15.99
C ARG A 222 6.21 -10.12 17.09
N ASP A 223 7.03 -9.16 17.52
CA ASP A 223 6.68 -8.21 18.60
C ASP A 223 5.48 -7.34 18.21
N VAL A 224 5.48 -6.75 17.01
CA VAL A 224 4.37 -5.87 16.58
C VAL A 224 3.08 -6.65 16.32
N ILE A 225 3.17 -7.88 15.82
CA ILE A 225 2.01 -8.77 15.64
C ILE A 225 1.42 -9.14 17.00
N GLN A 226 2.25 -9.52 17.98
CA GLN A 226 1.81 -9.83 19.35
C GLN A 226 1.27 -8.60 20.08
N MET A 227 1.75 -7.39 19.76
CA MET A 227 1.15 -6.14 20.24
C MET A 227 -0.28 -5.96 19.70
N GLY A 228 -0.62 -6.54 18.56
CA GLY A 228 -1.94 -6.52 17.95
C GLY A 228 -2.15 -5.45 16.90
N VAL A 229 -1.07 -5.01 16.20
CA VAL A 229 -1.19 -4.07 15.08
C VAL A 229 -2.11 -4.60 13.99
N HIS A 230 -2.77 -3.71 13.28
CA HIS A 230 -3.77 -4.08 12.27
C HIS A 230 -3.15 -4.29 10.88
N GLY A 231 -1.93 -3.79 10.63
CA GLY A 231 -1.19 -4.00 9.40
C GLY A 231 0.32 -3.92 9.60
N VAL A 232 1.07 -4.70 8.82
CA VAL A 232 2.54 -4.72 8.82
C VAL A 232 3.02 -4.49 7.39
N ILE A 233 3.80 -3.42 7.21
CA ILE A 233 4.43 -3.05 5.93
C ILE A 233 5.90 -3.48 5.98
N THR A 234 6.33 -4.30 5.02
CA THR A 234 7.66 -4.92 5.00
C THR A 234 8.21 -5.06 3.57
N ASN A 235 9.53 -4.95 3.43
CA ASN A 235 10.23 -5.33 2.21
C ASN A 235 10.28 -6.86 2.02
N HIS A 236 10.09 -7.63 3.11
CA HIS A 236 10.21 -9.08 3.15
C HIS A 236 8.87 -9.77 3.48
N PRO A 237 7.88 -9.75 2.56
CA PRO A 237 6.60 -10.42 2.79
C PRO A 237 6.73 -11.95 2.94
N ASP A 238 7.79 -12.56 2.40
CA ASP A 238 8.16 -13.96 2.60
C ASP A 238 8.47 -14.28 4.07
N ARG A 239 9.24 -13.40 4.75
CA ARG A 239 9.53 -13.50 6.19
C ARG A 239 8.27 -13.30 7.03
N LEU A 240 7.49 -12.28 6.68
CA LEU A 240 6.23 -12.00 7.39
C LEU A 240 5.27 -13.18 7.32
N ASN A 241 5.13 -13.83 6.17
CA ASN A 241 4.31 -15.04 6.03
C ASN A 241 4.80 -16.16 6.96
N ARG A 242 6.12 -16.39 7.03
CA ARG A 242 6.71 -17.42 7.91
C ARG A 242 6.44 -17.14 9.38
N VAL A 243 6.67 -15.90 9.82
CA VAL A 243 6.38 -15.48 11.21
C VAL A 243 4.90 -15.66 11.56
N LEU A 244 3.99 -15.35 10.64
CA LEU A 244 2.55 -15.56 10.85
C LEU A 244 2.19 -17.04 10.95
N GLU A 245 2.74 -17.89 10.09
CA GLU A 245 2.54 -19.35 10.17
C GLU A 245 3.05 -19.94 11.49
N GLU A 246 4.20 -19.49 11.97
CA GLU A 246 4.76 -19.89 13.27
C GLU A 246 3.81 -19.49 14.41
N LEU A 247 3.35 -18.21 14.45
CA LEU A 247 2.43 -17.72 15.47
C LEU A 247 1.05 -18.40 15.42
N GLU A 248 0.58 -18.78 14.23
CA GLU A 248 -0.64 -19.58 14.06
C GLU A 248 -0.46 -20.99 14.68
N ASN A 249 0.68 -21.65 14.41
CA ASN A 249 1.01 -22.96 14.94
C ASN A 249 1.19 -22.96 16.47
N GLU A 250 1.72 -21.87 17.01
CA GLU A 250 1.84 -21.63 18.46
C GLU A 250 0.47 -21.30 19.12
N GLY A 251 -0.59 -21.10 18.35
CA GLY A 251 -1.91 -20.64 18.84
C GLY A 251 -1.93 -19.20 19.36
N ALA A 252 -0.89 -18.42 19.03
CA ALA A 252 -0.76 -17.02 19.47
C ALA A 252 -1.68 -16.06 18.72
N ILE A 253 -2.05 -16.40 17.47
CA ILE A 253 -3.01 -15.67 16.65
C ILE A 253 -4.10 -16.62 16.13
N LEU A 254 -5.29 -16.06 15.87
CA LEU A 254 -6.41 -16.83 15.32
C LEU A 254 -6.33 -16.83 13.79
N VAL A 255 -6.38 -18.00 13.18
CA VAL A 255 -6.55 -18.14 11.72
C VAL A 255 -7.94 -17.60 11.36
N PRO A 256 -8.07 -16.62 10.45
CA PRO A 256 -9.37 -16.16 9.99
C PRO A 256 -10.13 -17.34 9.35
N MET A 257 -11.35 -17.61 9.85
CA MET A 257 -12.21 -18.63 9.25
C MET A 257 -12.56 -18.20 7.80
N GLY A 258 -11.87 -18.75 6.80
CA GLY A 258 -12.10 -18.45 5.38
C GLY A 258 -10.93 -18.70 4.44
N ARG A 259 -9.70 -18.75 4.92
CA ARG A 259 -8.51 -18.94 4.05
C ARG A 259 -8.33 -20.34 3.47
N ARG A 260 -9.07 -21.36 3.95
CA ARG A 260 -8.99 -22.74 3.40
C ARG A 260 -9.82 -22.98 2.13
N GLN A 261 -10.60 -21.99 1.66
CA GLN A 261 -11.33 -22.12 0.39
C GLN A 261 -10.85 -21.06 -0.58
N ARG A 262 -10.19 -21.48 -1.67
CA ARG A 262 -10.03 -20.66 -2.88
C ARG A 262 -11.37 -20.04 -3.20
N LEU A 263 -11.44 -18.70 -3.27
CA LEU A 263 -12.64 -17.95 -3.61
C LEU A 263 -13.26 -18.50 -4.89
N LYS A 264 -14.32 -19.31 -4.74
CA LYS A 264 -15.25 -19.53 -5.85
C LYS A 264 -15.93 -18.17 -6.10
N PRO A 265 -16.06 -17.71 -7.34
CA PRO A 265 -16.68 -16.42 -7.63
C PRO A 265 -18.07 -16.38 -6.98
N SER A 266 -18.30 -15.37 -6.15
CA SER A 266 -19.53 -15.22 -5.40
C SER A 266 -20.74 -15.12 -6.33
N ARG A 267 -21.90 -15.64 -5.91
CA ARG A 267 -23.18 -15.64 -6.65
C ARG A 267 -23.63 -14.22 -7.08
N TRP A 268 -22.99 -13.17 -6.64
CA TRP A 268 -23.29 -11.78 -6.98
C TRP A 268 -22.97 -11.43 -8.44
N HIS A 269 -21.92 -12.01 -9.04
CA HIS A 269 -21.54 -11.75 -10.44
C HIS A 269 -22.51 -12.36 -11.46
N ARG A 270 -23.31 -13.36 -11.09
CA ARG A 270 -24.30 -13.97 -12.01
C ARG A 270 -25.56 -13.13 -12.23
N ARG A 271 -25.91 -12.20 -11.33
CA ARG A 271 -27.13 -11.39 -11.50
C ARG A 271 -26.97 -10.17 -12.42
N ARG A 272 -25.74 -9.69 -12.65
CA ARG A 272 -25.51 -8.55 -13.56
C ARG A 272 -25.46 -8.96 -15.05
N GLN A 273 -25.05 -10.18 -15.38
CA GLN A 273 -25.04 -10.65 -16.77
C GLN A 273 -26.44 -10.96 -17.32
N ILE A 274 -27.37 -11.39 -16.49
CA ILE A 274 -28.74 -11.73 -16.95
C ILE A 274 -29.57 -10.48 -17.30
N ARG A 275 -29.24 -9.30 -16.74
CA ARG A 275 -29.96 -8.05 -17.07
C ARG A 275 -29.53 -7.36 -18.37
N LYS A 276 -28.40 -7.74 -18.96
CA LYS A 276 -27.93 -7.18 -20.25
C LYS A 276 -28.48 -7.93 -21.48
N VAL A 277 -29.04 -9.12 -21.33
CA VAL A 277 -29.52 -9.92 -22.44
C VAL A 277 -31.03 -9.69 -22.74
N SER A 278 -31.81 -9.15 -21.79
CA SER A 278 -33.28 -9.00 -21.96
C SER A 278 -33.72 -7.66 -22.58
N ARG A 279 -32.83 -6.82 -23.07
CA ARG A 279 -33.17 -5.51 -23.71
C ARG A 279 -32.97 -5.46 -25.23
N ARG A 280 -32.74 -6.59 -25.88
CA ARG A 280 -32.75 -6.66 -27.35
C ARG A 280 -33.76 -7.72 -27.80
N ARG A 281 -35.04 -7.34 -27.92
CA ARG A 281 -36.07 -7.87 -28.87
C ARG A 281 -37.42 -7.23 -28.55
N ARG A 282 -37.80 -6.21 -29.28
CA ARG A 282 -39.15 -5.94 -29.76
C ARG A 282 -39.00 -5.31 -31.14
N PRO A 283 -39.56 -5.99 -32.20
CA PRO A 283 -39.78 -5.34 -33.48
C PRO A 283 -41.17 -4.71 -33.47
N GLY A 284 -41.32 -3.64 -34.19
CA GLY A 284 -42.58 -2.96 -34.47
C GLY A 284 -42.29 -1.69 -35.21
#